data_22a691707ed5a1c856d334f4974758fb
#
_entry.id   22a691707ed5a1c856d334f4974758fb
#
_cell.length_a   1.000
_cell.length_b   1.000
_cell.length_c   1.000
_cell.angle_alpha   90.00
_cell.angle_beta   90.00
_cell.angle_gamma   90.00
#
_symmetry.space_group_name_H-M   'P 1'
#
loop_
_entity.id
_entity.type
_entity.pdbx_description
1 polymer ?
#
loop_
_entity_poly.entity_id
_entity_poly.type
_entity_poly.pdbx_seq_one_letter_code
_entity_poly.pdbx_strand_id
1 'polypeptide(L)'
;MTVNDHQTVLVTTVFNLVAPAGVLAPVGVELRYDSRNPYEVGIKFNVGRTGQVDWVVARELVADGLVVDSGHGDVRIRPRRDVSGLVVIALSSPSGQATFEADADELMEFLNDTYDVVAPGEEHKWMSIDDALSRLLPHDM
;
A
#
# COMPACT_ATOMS: atom_id res chain seq x y z
N MET A 1 30.20 -10.99 2.18
CA MET A 1 28.86 -10.52 2.43
C MET A 1 27.86 -11.04 1.39
N THR A 2 26.77 -11.49 1.82
CA THR A 2 25.78 -12.01 0.92
C THR A 2 24.85 -10.87 0.47
N VAL A 3 24.64 -10.75 -0.80
CA VAL A 3 23.62 -9.84 -1.32
C VAL A 3 22.25 -10.43 -0.96
N ASN A 4 21.38 -9.61 -0.41
CA ASN A 4 20.03 -10.04 -0.13
C ASN A 4 19.30 -10.33 -1.42
N ASP A 5 18.77 -11.53 -1.53
CA ASP A 5 17.91 -11.86 -2.65
C ASP A 5 16.60 -11.12 -2.51
N HIS A 6 16.25 -10.36 -3.53
CA HIS A 6 15.00 -9.61 -3.50
C HIS A 6 13.81 -10.54 -3.62
N GLN A 7 12.78 -10.22 -2.87
CA GLN A 7 11.54 -10.99 -2.84
C GLN A 7 10.36 -10.07 -3.01
N THR A 8 9.31 -10.62 -3.56
CA THR A 8 8.05 -9.90 -3.78
C THR A 8 6.92 -10.63 -3.06
N VAL A 9 6.07 -9.88 -2.37
CA VAL A 9 4.83 -10.39 -1.79
C VAL A 9 3.68 -9.88 -2.65
N LEU A 10 2.80 -10.76 -3.05
CA LEU A 10 1.65 -10.44 -3.88
C LEU A 10 0.41 -11.07 -3.29
N VAL A 11 -0.60 -10.27 -3.02
CA VAL A 11 -1.87 -10.73 -2.46
C VAL A 11 -3.00 -10.11 -3.25
N THR A 12 -3.95 -10.93 -3.66
CA THR A 12 -5.17 -10.42 -4.29
C THR A 12 -6.30 -10.44 -3.26
N THR A 13 -7.07 -9.36 -3.23
CA THR A 13 -8.19 -9.22 -2.31
C THR A 13 -9.27 -8.36 -2.95
N VAL A 14 -10.28 -8.03 -2.19
CA VAL A 14 -11.38 -7.17 -2.62
C VAL A 14 -11.54 -6.06 -1.61
N PHE A 15 -11.53 -4.81 -2.08
CA PHE A 15 -11.94 -3.67 -1.28
C PHE A 15 -13.34 -3.27 -1.72
N ASN A 16 -14.11 -2.68 -0.81
CA ASN A 16 -15.42 -2.15 -1.16
C ASN A 16 -15.33 -0.65 -1.38
N LEU A 17 -15.64 -0.21 -2.60
CA LEU A 17 -15.76 1.21 -2.90
C LEU A 17 -17.04 1.71 -2.25
N VAL A 18 -16.93 2.78 -1.47
CA VAL A 18 -18.08 3.43 -0.84
C VAL A 18 -18.64 4.45 -1.83
N ALA A 19 -19.74 4.08 -2.47
CA ALA A 19 -20.40 4.93 -3.43
C ALA A 19 -21.34 5.91 -2.72
N PRO A 20 -21.83 6.94 -3.42
CA PRO A 20 -22.84 7.84 -2.85
C PRO A 20 -24.02 7.07 -2.29
N ALA A 21 -24.62 7.60 -1.21
CA ALA A 21 -25.71 6.98 -0.46
C ALA A 21 -25.31 5.71 0.28
N GLY A 22 -23.99 5.46 0.45
CA GLY A 22 -23.49 4.34 1.24
C GLY A 22 -23.55 2.99 0.57
N VAL A 23 -23.83 2.96 -0.72
CA VAL A 23 -23.79 1.70 -1.49
C VAL A 23 -22.34 1.22 -1.61
N LEU A 24 -22.11 -0.06 -1.36
CA LEU A 24 -20.78 -0.65 -1.47
C LEU A 24 -20.65 -1.40 -2.78
N ALA A 25 -19.55 -1.17 -3.49
CA ALA A 25 -19.25 -1.86 -4.74
C ALA A 25 -17.90 -2.58 -4.60
N PRO A 26 -17.84 -3.91 -4.79
CA PRO A 26 -16.58 -4.62 -4.67
C PRO A 26 -15.65 -4.29 -5.82
N VAL A 27 -14.37 -4.08 -5.49
CA VAL A 27 -13.32 -3.79 -6.45
C VAL A 27 -12.17 -4.74 -6.19
N GLY A 28 -11.73 -5.47 -7.21
CA GLY A 28 -10.57 -6.34 -7.09
C GLY A 28 -9.31 -5.52 -6.87
N VAL A 29 -8.46 -5.98 -5.96
CA VAL A 29 -7.25 -5.27 -5.57
C VAL A 29 -6.08 -6.24 -5.51
N GLU A 30 -4.93 -5.79 -6.01
CA GLU A 30 -3.67 -6.51 -5.83
C GLU A 30 -2.78 -5.68 -4.92
N LEU A 31 -2.34 -6.27 -3.83
CA LEU A 31 -1.38 -5.68 -2.92
C LEU A 31 -0.01 -6.24 -3.25
N ARG A 32 0.96 -5.36 -3.40
CA ARG A 32 2.31 -5.75 -3.81
C ARG A 32 3.36 -5.11 -2.92
N TYR A 33 4.33 -5.91 -2.52
CA TYR A 33 5.50 -5.43 -1.80
C TYR A 33 6.74 -6.04 -2.44
N ASP A 34 7.75 -5.21 -2.69
CA ASP A 34 9.01 -5.65 -3.28
C ASP A 34 10.16 -5.15 -2.40
N SER A 35 11.05 -6.04 -2.00
CA SER A 35 12.17 -5.67 -1.14
C SER A 35 13.13 -4.67 -1.77
N ARG A 36 13.06 -4.48 -3.09
CA ARG A 36 13.83 -3.42 -3.77
C ARG A 36 13.33 -2.03 -3.41
N ASN A 37 12.08 -1.93 -3.00
CA ASN A 37 11.44 -0.68 -2.58
C ASN A 37 10.81 -0.91 -1.20
N PRO A 38 11.64 -1.10 -0.17
CA PRO A 38 11.17 -1.66 1.11
C PRO A 38 10.26 -0.73 1.92
N TYR A 39 10.22 0.55 1.59
CA TYR A 39 9.36 1.51 2.27
C TYR A 39 7.95 1.60 1.67
N GLU A 40 7.72 0.98 0.53
CA GLU A 40 6.52 1.21 -0.27
C GLU A 40 5.66 -0.05 -0.39
N VAL A 41 4.36 0.18 -0.48
CA VAL A 41 3.38 -0.85 -0.84
C VAL A 41 2.65 -0.36 -2.09
N GLY A 42 2.51 -1.24 -3.07
CA GLY A 42 1.71 -0.96 -4.25
C GLY A 42 0.30 -1.49 -4.06
N ILE A 43 -0.68 -0.69 -4.45
CA ILE A 43 -2.08 -1.08 -4.45
C ILE A 43 -2.60 -0.89 -5.87
N LYS A 44 -2.96 -1.98 -6.51
CA LYS A 44 -3.48 -1.95 -7.87
C LYS A 44 -4.98 -2.24 -7.82
N PHE A 45 -5.77 -1.29 -8.28
CA PHE A 45 -7.22 -1.42 -8.32
C PHE A 45 -7.66 -1.82 -9.73
N ASN A 46 -8.49 -2.85 -9.82
CA ASN A 46 -9.09 -3.26 -11.08
C ASN A 46 -10.42 -2.52 -11.23
N VAL A 47 -10.45 -1.57 -12.14
CA VAL A 47 -11.61 -0.68 -12.30
C VAL A 47 -12.40 -0.99 -13.57
N GLY A 48 -12.57 -2.26 -13.83
CA GLY A 48 -13.41 -2.74 -14.93
C GLY A 48 -12.86 -2.39 -16.31
N ARG A 49 -13.71 -1.80 -17.14
CA ARG A 49 -13.34 -1.50 -18.54
C ARG A 49 -12.27 -0.43 -18.66
N THR A 50 -12.12 0.42 -17.65
CA THR A 50 -11.11 1.48 -17.69
C THR A 50 -9.72 0.98 -17.36
N GLY A 51 -9.60 -0.31 -16.98
CA GLY A 51 -8.30 -0.93 -16.72
C GLY A 51 -7.91 -0.90 -15.27
N GLN A 52 -6.66 -0.56 -14.99
CA GLN A 52 -6.10 -0.63 -13.66
C GLN A 52 -5.60 0.72 -13.22
N VAL A 53 -5.72 1.00 -11.93
CA VAL A 53 -5.19 2.21 -11.30
C VAL A 53 -4.21 1.77 -10.22
N ASP A 54 -2.99 2.30 -10.29
CA ASP A 54 -1.93 1.97 -9.36
C ASP A 54 -1.72 3.11 -8.37
N TRP A 55 -1.63 2.75 -7.10
CA TRP A 55 -1.25 3.66 -6.04
C TRP A 55 -0.03 3.10 -5.31
N VAL A 56 0.84 4.00 -4.89
CA VAL A 56 1.99 3.65 -4.05
C VAL A 56 1.80 4.37 -2.72
N VAL A 57 1.86 3.61 -1.64
CA VAL A 57 1.68 4.14 -0.31
C VAL A 57 2.83 3.68 0.57
N ALA A 58 3.14 4.44 1.62
CA ALA A 58 4.16 4.02 2.55
C ALA A 58 3.70 2.79 3.34
N ARG A 59 4.58 1.81 3.49
CA ARG A 59 4.26 0.62 4.30
C ARG A 59 3.88 1.02 5.73
N GLU A 60 4.61 1.99 6.30
CA GLU A 60 4.33 2.48 7.64
C GLU A 60 2.96 3.12 7.74
N LEU A 61 2.51 3.80 6.70
CA LEU A 61 1.17 4.40 6.69
C LEU A 61 0.08 3.33 6.77
N VAL A 62 0.25 2.22 6.07
CA VAL A 62 -0.70 1.11 6.15
C VAL A 62 -0.73 0.56 7.58
N ALA A 63 0.44 0.35 8.17
CA ALA A 63 0.54 -0.16 9.53
C ALA A 63 -0.09 0.79 10.55
N ASP A 64 0.21 2.07 10.46
CA ASP A 64 -0.34 3.09 11.37
C ASP A 64 -1.85 3.21 11.21
N GLY A 65 -2.33 3.17 9.97
CA GLY A 65 -3.75 3.30 9.67
C GLY A 65 -4.62 2.15 10.16
N LEU A 66 -4.01 1.02 10.49
CA LEU A 66 -4.74 -0.08 11.12
C LEU A 66 -5.07 0.22 12.59
N VAL A 67 -4.40 1.19 13.19
CA VAL A 67 -4.50 1.49 14.63
C VAL A 67 -5.12 2.85 14.88
N VAL A 68 -4.68 3.88 14.15
CA VAL A 68 -5.13 5.26 14.34
C VAL A 68 -5.31 5.94 12.98
N ASP A 69 -6.02 7.06 12.98
CA ASP A 69 -6.15 7.89 11.77
C ASP A 69 -4.77 8.35 11.33
N SER A 70 -4.40 8.03 10.10
CA SER A 70 -3.04 8.25 9.60
C SER A 70 -3.06 8.81 8.19
N GLY A 71 -2.03 9.59 7.87
CA GLY A 71 -1.87 10.20 6.55
C GLY A 71 -2.37 11.64 6.51
N HIS A 72 -1.74 12.43 5.62
CA HIS A 72 -2.05 13.85 5.47
C HIS A 72 -2.02 14.21 4.00
N GLY A 73 -2.69 13.87 3.16
CA GLY A 73 -2.60 14.22 1.76
C GLY A 73 -3.46 13.31 0.94
N ASP A 74 -2.86 12.77 -0.08
CA ASP A 74 -3.59 12.01 -1.07
C ASP A 74 -4.05 10.65 -0.57
N VAL A 75 -3.42 10.14 0.49
CA VAL A 75 -3.78 8.84 1.07
C VAL A 75 -4.00 9.00 2.55
N ARG A 76 -5.17 8.58 3.02
CA ARG A 76 -5.50 8.52 4.45
C ARG A 76 -6.06 7.15 4.76
N ILE A 77 -5.61 6.59 5.86
CA ILE A 77 -6.05 5.26 6.31
C ILE A 77 -6.43 5.37 7.77
N ARG A 78 -7.58 4.83 8.14
CA ARG A 78 -8.04 4.85 9.51
C ARG A 78 -8.90 3.62 9.83
N PRO A 79 -8.92 3.20 11.10
CA PRO A 79 -9.87 2.17 11.51
C PRO A 79 -11.30 2.72 11.39
N ARG A 80 -12.23 1.86 11.03
CA ARG A 80 -13.64 2.21 11.11
C ARG A 80 -14.08 2.05 12.55
N ARG A 81 -14.63 3.11 13.14
CA ARG A 81 -14.88 3.13 14.59
C ARG A 81 -16.18 2.45 14.99
N ASP A 82 -17.15 2.46 14.11
CA ASP A 82 -18.49 1.91 14.39
C ASP A 82 -18.60 0.42 14.06
N VAL A 83 -17.64 -0.12 13.32
CA VAL A 83 -17.60 -1.54 12.94
C VAL A 83 -16.17 -2.02 13.11
N SER A 84 -15.97 -3.00 13.96
CA SER A 84 -14.63 -3.56 14.14
C SER A 84 -14.23 -4.42 12.93
N GLY A 85 -12.92 -4.48 12.69
CA GLY A 85 -12.37 -5.32 11.64
C GLY A 85 -12.31 -4.68 10.27
N LEU A 86 -12.71 -3.42 10.14
CA LEU A 86 -12.63 -2.69 8.88
C LEU A 86 -11.74 -1.47 9.01
N VAL A 87 -11.05 -1.15 7.92
CA VAL A 87 -10.33 0.11 7.79
C VAL A 87 -10.88 0.87 6.58
N VAL A 88 -10.78 2.18 6.65
CA VAL A 88 -11.21 3.09 5.59
C VAL A 88 -9.96 3.65 4.93
N ILE A 89 -9.90 3.52 3.61
CA ILE A 89 -8.82 4.06 2.81
C ILE A 89 -9.40 5.14 1.91
N ALA A 90 -8.97 6.37 2.13
CA ALA A 90 -9.42 7.51 1.33
C ALA A 90 -8.30 7.95 0.40
N LEU A 91 -8.58 7.98 -0.88
CA LEU A 91 -7.64 8.37 -1.92
C LEU A 91 -8.12 9.63 -2.59
N SER A 92 -7.20 10.54 -2.86
CA SER A 92 -7.51 11.83 -3.46
C SER A 92 -6.49 12.12 -4.56
N SER A 93 -6.98 12.60 -5.69
CA SER A 93 -6.13 13.02 -6.80
C SER A 93 -6.77 14.23 -7.46
N PRO A 94 -6.06 14.92 -8.40
CA PRO A 94 -6.69 16.01 -9.15
C PRO A 94 -7.93 15.58 -9.92
N SER A 95 -8.04 14.28 -10.26
CA SER A 95 -9.19 13.75 -10.98
C SER A 95 -10.39 13.47 -10.11
N GLY A 96 -10.22 13.42 -8.78
CA GLY A 96 -11.32 13.13 -7.88
C GLY A 96 -10.89 12.40 -6.63
N GLN A 97 -11.87 11.86 -5.93
CA GLN A 97 -11.67 11.19 -4.65
C GLN A 97 -12.38 9.84 -4.65
N ALA A 98 -11.85 8.90 -3.92
CA ALA A 98 -12.48 7.60 -3.72
C ALA A 98 -12.24 7.14 -2.29
N THR A 99 -13.23 6.49 -1.72
CA THR A 99 -13.15 5.92 -0.37
C THR A 99 -13.45 4.44 -0.46
N PHE A 100 -12.59 3.65 0.17
CA PHE A 100 -12.73 2.20 0.18
C PHE A 100 -12.79 1.70 1.62
N GLU A 101 -13.44 0.56 1.78
CA GLU A 101 -13.37 -0.22 3.02
C GLU A 101 -12.64 -1.50 2.75
N ALA A 102 -11.72 -1.86 3.64
CA ALA A 102 -10.90 -3.05 3.53
C ALA A 102 -10.94 -3.83 4.83
N ASP A 103 -10.76 -5.13 4.72
CA ASP A 103 -10.67 -6.02 5.88
C ASP A 103 -9.33 -5.78 6.59
N ALA A 104 -9.40 -5.42 7.87
CA ALA A 104 -8.19 -5.11 8.64
C ALA A 104 -7.30 -6.34 8.81
N ASP A 105 -7.89 -7.52 9.00
CA ASP A 105 -7.12 -8.75 9.19
C ASP A 105 -6.36 -9.12 7.92
N GLU A 106 -6.98 -8.95 6.75
CA GLU A 106 -6.29 -9.22 5.49
C GLU A 106 -5.12 -8.27 5.26
N LEU A 107 -5.28 -7.00 5.61
CA LEU A 107 -4.17 -6.04 5.52
C LEU A 107 -3.06 -6.39 6.50
N MET A 108 -3.43 -6.80 7.72
CA MET A 108 -2.42 -7.21 8.70
C MET A 108 -1.67 -8.46 8.25
N GLU A 109 -2.37 -9.42 7.67
CA GLU A 109 -1.70 -10.63 7.13
C GLU A 109 -0.72 -10.26 6.02
N PHE A 110 -1.13 -9.37 5.12
CA PHE A 110 -0.24 -8.88 4.07
C PHE A 110 0.99 -8.19 4.67
N LEU A 111 0.78 -7.30 5.65
CA LEU A 111 1.91 -6.63 6.31
C LEU A 111 2.85 -7.62 6.97
N ASN A 112 2.31 -8.63 7.65
CA ASN A 112 3.13 -9.64 8.29
C ASN A 112 3.98 -10.41 7.26
N ASP A 113 3.41 -10.70 6.10
CA ASP A 113 4.17 -11.32 5.01
C ASP A 113 5.29 -10.39 4.54
N THR A 114 5.04 -9.08 4.46
CA THR A 114 6.09 -8.13 4.09
C THR A 114 7.16 -8.03 5.16
N TYR A 115 6.79 -8.17 6.43
CA TYR A 115 7.74 -8.12 7.54
C TYR A 115 8.63 -9.36 7.59
N ASP A 116 8.14 -10.48 7.08
CA ASP A 116 8.97 -11.68 6.94
C ASP A 116 10.06 -11.47 5.88
N VAL A 117 9.82 -10.60 4.91
CA VAL A 117 10.80 -10.26 3.88
C VAL A 117 11.75 -9.16 4.39
N VAL A 118 11.19 -8.08 4.89
CA VAL A 118 11.95 -6.93 5.43
C VAL A 118 11.33 -6.53 6.75
N ALA A 119 12.02 -6.75 7.85
CA ALA A 119 11.51 -6.39 9.16
C ALA A 119 11.27 -4.87 9.27
N PRO A 120 10.25 -4.45 10.04
CA PRO A 120 10.02 -3.02 10.25
C PRO A 120 11.25 -2.36 10.88
N GLY A 121 11.64 -1.21 10.36
CA GLY A 121 12.83 -0.50 10.82
C GLY A 121 14.13 -0.97 10.19
N GLU A 122 14.09 -2.06 9.41
CA GLU A 122 15.28 -2.62 8.76
C GLU A 122 15.33 -2.33 7.26
N GLU A 123 14.43 -1.50 6.78
CA GLU A 123 14.31 -1.21 5.35
C GLU A 123 15.62 -0.69 4.74
N HIS A 124 16.34 0.12 5.50
CA HIS A 124 17.59 0.70 5.01
C HIS A 124 18.64 -0.35 4.66
N LYS A 125 18.58 -1.53 5.26
CA LYS A 125 19.53 -2.61 4.99
C LYS A 125 19.33 -3.24 3.62
N TRP A 126 18.18 -3.01 3.01
CA TRP A 126 17.83 -3.55 1.69
C TRP A 126 18.09 -2.55 0.58
N MET A 127 18.42 -1.31 0.92
CA MET A 127 18.72 -0.27 -0.04
C MET A 127 20.20 -0.31 -0.37
N SER A 128 20.51 -0.34 -1.67
CA SER A 128 21.89 -0.21 -2.13
C SER A 128 22.26 1.27 -2.18
N ILE A 129 23.42 1.63 -1.62
CA ILE A 129 23.93 2.99 -1.71
C ILE A 129 24.17 3.35 -3.16
N ASP A 130 24.71 2.43 -3.93
CA ASP A 130 24.98 2.66 -5.36
C ASP A 130 23.68 2.93 -6.12
N ASP A 131 22.63 2.15 -5.84
CA ASP A 131 21.33 2.37 -6.46
C ASP A 131 20.75 3.73 -6.05
N ALA A 132 20.85 4.07 -4.77
CA ALA A 132 20.36 5.36 -4.29
C ALA A 132 21.10 6.52 -4.96
N LEU A 133 22.42 6.42 -5.10
CA LEU A 133 23.22 7.43 -5.75
C LEU A 133 22.90 7.54 -7.24
N SER A 134 22.70 6.42 -7.91
CA SER A 134 22.41 6.43 -9.33
C SER A 134 21.09 7.10 -9.66
N ARG A 135 20.15 7.13 -8.72
CA ARG A 135 18.87 7.85 -8.88
C ARG A 135 19.05 9.36 -8.78
N LEU A 136 20.10 9.80 -8.12
CA LEU A 136 20.37 11.23 -7.91
C LEU A 136 21.28 11.80 -8.99
N LEU A 137 22.03 10.96 -9.68
CA LEU A 137 23.01 11.40 -10.67
C LEU A 137 22.40 11.44 -12.06
N PRO A 138 22.82 12.38 -12.91
CA PRO A 138 22.40 12.35 -14.31
C PRO A 138 22.85 11.06 -14.98
N HIS A 139 21.99 10.50 -15.82
CA HIS A 139 22.28 9.25 -16.52
C HIS A 139 23.05 9.43 -17.82
N ASP A 140 23.16 10.64 -18.29
CA ASP A 140 23.81 10.98 -19.55
C ASP A 140 25.25 11.42 -19.38
N MET A 141 25.85 11.06 -18.32
CA MET A 141 27.22 11.43 -17.99
C MET A 141 28.22 10.79 -18.93
#